data_bb97148a97ca91964c7c90a334475b3b
#
_entry.id   bb97148a97ca91964c7c90a334475b3b
#
_cell.length_a   1.000
_cell.length_b   1.000
_cell.length_c   1.000
_cell.angle_alpha   90.00
_cell.angle_beta   90.00
_cell.angle_gamma   90.00
#
_symmetry.space_group_name_H-M   'P 1'
#
loop_
_entity.id
_entity.type
_entity.pdbx_description
1 polymer ?
#
loop_
_entity_poly.entity_id
_entity_poly.type
_entity_poly.pdbx_seq_one_letter_code
_entity_poly.pdbx_strand_id
1 'polypeptide(L)'
;MRLSDLRPGMEGIKLVVKVVSLDEPREVTTYSGLTHKIVDGLVEDETGTMELTVWNEKIEDVRAVAAGSVVEISNSFITSFKGVLSVNIGRDSEITSK
;
A
#
# COMPACT_ATOMS: atom_id res chain seq x y z
N MET A 1 4.46 5.89 -13.43
CA MET A 1 5.35 6.28 -12.32
C MET A 1 6.00 5.05 -11.72
N ARG A 2 7.25 5.15 -11.33
CA ARG A 2 8.01 4.03 -10.75
C ARG A 2 8.22 4.26 -9.27
N LEU A 3 8.48 3.17 -8.54
CA LEU A 3 8.72 3.29 -7.10
C LEU A 3 9.87 4.24 -6.78
N SER A 4 10.91 4.26 -7.60
CA SER A 4 12.06 5.15 -7.38
C SER A 4 11.72 6.64 -7.52
N ASP A 5 10.57 6.98 -8.10
CA ASP A 5 10.16 8.37 -8.28
C ASP A 5 9.36 8.91 -7.09
N LEU A 6 8.99 8.05 -6.16
CA LEU A 6 8.11 8.42 -5.07
C LEU A 6 8.83 9.20 -3.97
N ARG A 7 8.09 10.16 -3.37
CA ARG A 7 8.59 10.99 -2.28
C ARG A 7 7.51 11.10 -1.21
N PRO A 8 7.88 11.32 0.05
CA PRO A 8 6.90 11.49 1.12
C PRO A 8 5.97 12.66 0.80
N GLY A 9 4.69 12.48 1.09
CA GLY A 9 3.67 13.51 0.91
C GLY A 9 3.02 13.52 -0.46
N MET A 10 3.46 12.69 -1.40
CA MET A 10 2.80 12.58 -2.70
C MET A 10 1.43 11.93 -2.54
N GLU A 11 0.46 12.39 -3.32
CA GLU A 11 -0.92 11.88 -3.30
C GLU A 11 -1.41 11.65 -4.72
N GLY A 12 -2.52 10.93 -4.85
CA GLY A 12 -3.13 10.67 -6.15
C GLY A 12 -2.25 9.85 -7.08
N ILE A 13 -1.44 8.98 -6.52
CA ILE A 13 -0.42 8.24 -7.28
C ILE A 13 -1.01 6.97 -7.89
N LYS A 14 -0.67 6.75 -9.15
CA LYS A 14 -1.02 5.53 -9.88
C LYS A 14 0.23 4.72 -10.14
N LEU A 15 0.19 3.44 -9.77
CA LEU A 15 1.33 2.54 -9.89
C LEU A 15 0.90 1.20 -10.47
N VAL A 16 1.79 0.56 -11.23
CA VAL A 16 1.66 -0.83 -11.61
C VAL A 16 2.83 -1.56 -10.96
N VAL A 17 2.53 -2.46 -10.04
CA VAL A 17 3.55 -3.13 -9.23
C VAL A 17 3.18 -4.59 -9.02
N LYS A 18 4.20 -5.38 -8.68
CA LYS A 18 4.03 -6.77 -8.28
C LYS A 18 3.90 -6.83 -6.77
N VAL A 19 2.92 -7.55 -6.27
CA VAL A 19 2.77 -7.79 -4.83
C VAL A 19 3.71 -8.93 -4.45
N VAL A 20 4.72 -8.64 -3.67
CA VAL A 20 5.70 -9.63 -3.23
C VAL A 20 5.16 -10.42 -2.05
N SER A 21 4.59 -9.71 -1.08
CA SER A 21 4.03 -10.36 0.12
C SER A 21 2.93 -9.48 0.72
N LEU A 22 2.06 -10.12 1.50
CA LEU A 22 1.05 -9.45 2.32
C LEU A 22 1.06 -10.15 3.68
N ASP A 23 1.17 -9.36 4.74
CA ASP A 23 1.18 -9.88 6.10
C ASP A 23 -0.25 -10.02 6.63
N GLU A 24 -0.40 -10.66 7.79
CA GLU A 24 -1.69 -10.76 8.46
C GLU A 24 -2.16 -9.38 8.92
N PRO A 25 -3.48 -9.13 8.92
CA PRO A 25 -4.02 -7.87 9.42
C PRO A 25 -3.65 -7.65 10.88
N ARG A 26 -3.37 -6.39 11.22
CA ARG A 26 -3.12 -5.99 12.61
C ARG A 26 -3.90 -4.72 12.91
N GLU A 27 -4.09 -4.44 14.18
CA GLU A 27 -4.80 -3.24 14.62
C GLU A 27 -3.82 -2.21 15.15
N VAL A 28 -4.09 -0.94 14.84
CA VAL A 28 -3.35 0.19 15.41
C VAL A 28 -4.36 1.15 16.04
N THR A 29 -4.02 1.71 17.19
CA THR A 29 -4.86 2.69 17.87
C THR A 29 -4.16 4.04 17.85
N THR A 30 -4.88 5.06 17.39
CA THR A 30 -4.36 6.42 17.30
C THR A 30 -4.50 7.15 18.65
N TYR A 31 -3.89 8.33 18.75
CA TYR A 31 -4.01 9.16 19.94
C TYR A 31 -5.45 9.53 20.28
N SER A 32 -6.30 9.63 19.26
CA SER A 32 -7.71 9.96 19.45
C SER A 32 -8.54 8.77 19.93
N GLY A 33 -7.93 7.60 20.11
CA GLY A 33 -8.61 6.39 20.54
C GLY A 33 -9.28 5.61 19.40
N LEU A 34 -9.09 6.03 18.16
CA LEU A 34 -9.62 5.31 17.00
C LEU A 34 -8.75 4.11 16.70
N THR A 35 -9.40 2.98 16.46
CA THR A 35 -8.71 1.75 16.08
C THR A 35 -8.88 1.53 14.59
N HIS A 36 -7.76 1.28 13.89
CA HIS A 36 -7.74 0.95 12.47
C HIS A 36 -7.15 -0.42 12.28
N LYS A 37 -7.65 -1.14 11.28
CA LYS A 37 -7.01 -2.36 10.83
C LYS A 37 -6.12 -2.02 9.64
N ILE A 38 -4.93 -2.60 9.62
CA ILE A 38 -4.01 -2.43 8.49
C ILE A 38 -3.40 -3.77 8.10
N VAL A 39 -3.04 -3.87 6.83
CA VAL A 39 -2.23 -4.97 6.30
C VAL A 39 -0.96 -4.36 5.77
N ASP A 40 0.17 -4.86 6.24
CA ASP A 40 1.47 -4.49 5.71
C ASP A 40 1.86 -5.47 4.63
N GLY A 41 2.58 -4.99 3.62
CA GLY A 41 3.06 -5.83 2.55
C GLY A 41 4.29 -5.24 1.89
N LEU A 42 4.69 -5.86 0.81
CA LEU A 42 5.83 -5.44 0.01
C LEU A 42 5.44 -5.48 -1.46
N VAL A 43 5.75 -4.41 -2.17
CA VAL A 43 5.53 -4.32 -3.62
C VAL A 43 6.85 -4.06 -4.33
N GLU A 44 6.90 -4.44 -5.61
CA GLU A 44 8.12 -4.39 -6.40
C GLU A 44 7.84 -3.94 -7.83
N ASP A 45 8.76 -3.16 -8.39
CA ASP A 45 8.82 -2.92 -9.83
C ASP A 45 10.28 -3.02 -10.28
N GLU A 46 10.57 -2.64 -11.52
CA GLU A 46 11.94 -2.75 -12.05
C GLU A 46 12.94 -1.84 -11.34
N THR A 47 12.47 -0.87 -10.55
CA THR A 47 13.34 0.07 -9.83
C THR A 47 13.63 -0.34 -8.39
N GLY A 48 12.94 -1.36 -7.87
CA GLY A 48 13.17 -1.85 -6.52
C GLY A 48 11.89 -2.22 -5.81
N THR A 49 11.94 -2.25 -4.49
CA THR A 49 10.82 -2.61 -3.63
C THR A 49 10.43 -1.45 -2.73
N MET A 50 9.19 -1.48 -2.25
CA MET A 50 8.68 -0.50 -1.30
C MET A 50 7.62 -1.14 -0.43
N GLU A 51 7.49 -0.67 0.81
CA GLU A 51 6.45 -1.17 1.70
C GLU A 51 5.08 -0.72 1.22
N LEU A 52 4.08 -1.55 1.51
CA LEU A 52 2.68 -1.32 1.20
C LEU A 52 1.90 -1.33 2.51
N THR A 53 0.98 -0.38 2.67
CA THR A 53 0.07 -0.36 3.82
C THR A 53 -1.35 -0.22 3.29
N VAL A 54 -2.22 -1.16 3.66
CA VAL A 54 -3.62 -1.16 3.25
C VAL A 54 -4.49 -0.91 4.48
N TRP A 55 -5.38 0.07 4.40
CA TRP A 55 -6.16 0.56 5.53
C TRP A 55 -7.61 0.10 5.50
N ASN A 56 -8.09 -0.38 6.67
CA ASN A 56 -9.52 -0.61 6.97
C ASN A 56 -10.26 -1.40 5.88
N GLU A 57 -11.32 -0.84 5.32
CA GLU A 57 -12.18 -1.55 4.35
C GLU A 57 -11.45 -1.97 3.08
N LYS A 58 -10.33 -1.35 2.75
CA LYS A 58 -9.54 -1.72 1.56
C LYS A 58 -8.82 -3.05 1.74
N ILE A 59 -8.73 -3.55 2.96
CA ILE A 59 -8.16 -4.88 3.22
C ILE A 59 -8.94 -5.96 2.46
N GLU A 60 -10.26 -5.80 2.35
CA GLU A 60 -11.07 -6.76 1.59
C GLU A 60 -10.68 -6.79 0.11
N ASP A 61 -10.29 -5.65 -0.45
CA ASP A 61 -9.91 -5.56 -1.86
C ASP A 61 -8.62 -6.30 -2.15
N VAL A 62 -7.73 -6.44 -1.16
CA VAL A 62 -6.45 -7.14 -1.35
C VAL A 62 -6.48 -8.59 -0.93
N ARG A 63 -7.53 -9.06 -0.26
CA ARG A 63 -7.62 -10.45 0.19
C ARG A 63 -7.55 -11.46 -0.95
N ALA A 64 -8.09 -11.09 -2.11
CA ALA A 64 -8.10 -11.97 -3.27
C ALA A 64 -6.82 -11.86 -4.09
N VAL A 65 -5.91 -10.97 -3.72
CA VAL A 65 -4.66 -10.76 -4.44
C VAL A 65 -3.63 -11.77 -3.93
N ALA A 66 -3.13 -12.61 -4.82
CA ALA A 66 -2.09 -13.58 -4.47
C ALA A 66 -0.71 -12.94 -4.55
N ALA A 67 0.20 -13.39 -3.69
CA ALA A 67 1.61 -13.01 -3.79
C ALA A 67 2.13 -13.38 -5.18
N GLY A 68 2.89 -12.49 -5.79
CA GLY A 68 3.39 -12.65 -7.15
C GLY A 68 2.51 -12.03 -8.21
N SER A 69 1.31 -11.57 -7.87
CA SER A 69 0.40 -10.92 -8.83
C SER A 69 0.83 -9.50 -9.13
N VAL A 70 0.58 -9.07 -10.37
CA VAL A 70 0.78 -7.69 -10.78
C VAL A 70 -0.55 -6.96 -10.63
N VAL A 71 -0.51 -5.80 -10.00
CA VAL A 71 -1.71 -5.00 -9.73
C VAL A 71 -1.50 -3.56 -10.17
N GLU A 72 -2.62 -2.90 -10.47
CA GLU A 72 -2.64 -1.46 -10.67
C GLU A 72 -3.27 -0.83 -9.43
N ILE A 73 -2.54 0.10 -8.83
CA ILE A 73 -3.00 0.87 -7.68
C ILE A 73 -3.23 2.29 -8.14
N SER A 74 -4.39 2.86 -7.85
CA SER A 74 -4.69 4.24 -8.18
C SER A 74 -5.09 5.03 -6.95
N ASN A 75 -4.84 6.33 -7.01
CA ASN A 75 -5.13 7.28 -5.94
C ASN A 75 -4.51 6.88 -4.60
N SER A 76 -3.28 6.37 -4.65
CA SER A 76 -2.50 6.04 -3.45
C SER A 76 -1.77 7.28 -2.93
N PHE A 77 -1.32 7.21 -1.68
CA PHE A 77 -0.52 8.29 -1.09
C PHE A 77 0.73 7.70 -0.44
N ILE A 78 1.76 8.53 -0.36
CA ILE A 78 3.09 8.08 0.06
C ILE A 78 3.43 8.71 1.41
N THR A 79 3.78 7.88 2.37
CA THR A 79 4.22 8.32 3.68
C THR A 79 5.63 7.81 3.95
N SER A 80 6.30 8.41 4.94
CA SER A 80 7.55 7.88 5.43
C SER A 80 7.51 7.76 6.95
N PHE A 81 8.16 6.74 7.45
CA PHE A 81 8.33 6.52 8.88
C PHE A 81 9.76 6.06 9.11
N LYS A 82 10.52 6.86 9.84
CA LYS A 82 11.94 6.58 10.13
C LYS A 82 12.74 6.33 8.85
N GLY A 83 12.46 7.12 7.81
CA GLY A 83 13.19 7.01 6.54
C GLY A 83 12.70 5.92 5.61
N VAL A 84 11.68 5.15 6.00
CA VAL A 84 11.12 4.09 5.17
C VAL A 84 9.84 4.59 4.50
N LEU A 85 9.80 4.53 3.17
CA LEU A 85 8.63 4.95 2.40
C LEU A 85 7.61 3.82 2.32
N SER A 86 6.34 4.19 2.33
CA SER A 86 5.23 3.25 2.19
C SER A 86 4.22 3.77 1.19
N VAL A 87 3.73 2.88 0.32
CA VAL A 87 2.59 3.14 -0.54
C VAL A 87 1.34 2.80 0.27
N ASN A 88 0.43 3.75 0.41
CA ASN A 88 -0.77 3.56 1.22
C ASN A 88 -2.00 3.44 0.33
N ILE A 89 -2.82 2.43 0.59
CA ILE A 89 -4.12 2.24 -0.04
C ILE A 89 -5.17 2.58 1.01
N GLY A 90 -5.76 3.75 0.87
CA GLY A 90 -6.78 4.27 1.77
C GLY A 90 -8.16 4.20 1.15
N ARG A 91 -9.13 4.85 1.81
CA ARG A 91 -10.54 4.78 1.44
C ARG A 91 -10.82 5.13 -0.03
N ASP A 92 -10.13 6.12 -0.57
CA ASP A 92 -10.35 6.59 -1.93
C ASP A 92 -9.44 5.94 -2.97
N SER A 93 -8.59 5.03 -2.54
CA SER A 93 -7.67 4.31 -3.42
C SER A 93 -8.36 3.11 -4.03
N GLU A 94 -7.85 2.64 -5.16
CA GLU A 94 -8.33 1.42 -5.79
C GLU A 94 -7.15 0.51 -6.14
N ILE A 95 -7.38 -0.79 -6.08
CA ILE A 95 -6.42 -1.79 -6.47
C ILE A 95 -7.11 -2.79 -7.40
N THR A 96 -6.50 -3.03 -8.56
CA THR A 96 -7.05 -3.91 -9.57
C THR A 96 -5.99 -4.89 -10.04
N SER A 97 -6.34 -6.17 -10.14
CA SER A 97 -5.43 -7.18 -10.70
C SER A 97 -5.22 -6.96 -12.20
N LYS A 98 -4.01 -7.13 -12.62
CA LYS A 98 -3.63 -7.03 -14.04
C LYS A 98 -3.60 -8.39 -14.72
#